data_aaf248b38784f1f79c213b7efea82b3c
#
_entry.id   aaf248b38784f1f79c213b7efea82b3c
#
_cell.length_a   1.000
_cell.length_b   1.000
_cell.length_c   1.000
_cell.angle_alpha   90.00
_cell.angle_beta   90.00
_cell.angle_gamma   90.00
#
_symmetry.space_group_name_H-M   'P 1'
#
loop_
_entity.id
_entity.type
_entity.pdbx_description
1 polymer ?
#
loop_
_entity_poly.entity_id
_entity_poly.type
_entity_poly.pdbx_seq_one_letter_code
_entity_poly.pdbx_strand_id
1 'polypeptide(L)' 'MDIAFDFGITNTDVVVQDKKELTFYTFSSKKVEMAFILEILSEINLDIKRISKIAVTGGKSSDLQDALDDIVIIKVNE' A
#
# COMPACT_ATOMS: atom_id res chain seq x y z
N MET A 1 10.20 5.45 -5.41
CA MET A 1 9.72 5.20 -4.05
C MET A 1 9.09 3.82 -3.96
N ASP A 2 9.30 3.16 -2.84
CA ASP A 2 8.64 1.89 -2.55
C ASP A 2 7.61 2.13 -1.46
N ILE A 3 6.48 1.42 -1.51
CA ILE A 3 5.44 1.55 -0.51
C ILE A 3 4.93 0.17 -0.12
N ALA A 4 4.65 -0.01 1.15
CA ALA A 4 4.12 -1.26 1.69
C ALA A 4 2.86 -0.99 2.50
N PHE A 5 1.88 -1.89 2.37
CA PHE A 5 0.61 -1.85 3.10
C PHE A 5 0.47 -3.12 3.91
N ASP A 6 0.18 -2.97 5.20
CA ASP A 6 -0.19 -4.07 6.09
C ASP A 6 -1.65 -3.88 6.50
N PHE A 7 -2.54 -4.66 5.90
CA PHE A 7 -3.98 -4.53 6.10
C PHE A 7 -4.42 -5.31 7.34
N GLY A 8 -4.47 -4.62 8.47
CA GLY A 8 -5.01 -5.18 9.70
C GLY A 8 -6.54 -5.06 9.78
N ILE A 9 -7.14 -5.70 10.77
CA ILE A 9 -8.59 -5.65 10.97
C ILE A 9 -9.05 -4.24 11.35
N THR A 10 -8.34 -3.61 12.27
CA THR A 10 -8.70 -2.29 12.80
C THR A 10 -7.93 -1.19 12.11
N ASN A 11 -6.64 -1.39 11.91
CA ASN A 11 -5.76 -0.38 11.34
C ASN A 11 -4.97 -0.96 10.17
N THR A 12 -4.72 -0.10 9.19
CA THR A 12 -3.83 -0.40 8.07
C THR A 12 -2.59 0.44 8.22
N ASP A 13 -1.44 -0.21 8.31
CA ASP A 13 -0.15 0.45 8.43
C ASP A 13 0.50 0.58 7.07
N VAL A 14 1.10 1.73 6.83
CA VAL A 14 1.71 2.06 5.54
C VAL A 14 3.13 2.57 5.79
N VAL A 15 4.07 2.06 5.00
CA VAL A 15 5.47 2.50 5.04
C VAL A 15 5.85 2.97 3.64
N VAL A 16 6.39 4.16 3.57
CA VAL A 16 6.94 4.70 2.32
C VAL A 16 8.45 4.80 2.48
N GLN A 17 9.18 4.19 1.56
CA GLN A 17 10.63 4.27 1.50
C GLN A 17 11.04 5.14 0.31
N ASP A 18 11.70 6.26 0.61
CA ASP A 18 12.28 7.14 -0.38
C ASP A 18 13.78 7.22 -0.12
N LYS A 19 14.57 6.55 -0.96
CA LYS A 19 16.01 6.39 -0.77
C LYS A 19 16.26 5.68 0.58
N LYS A 20 16.84 6.38 1.56
CA LYS A 20 17.11 5.82 2.89
C LYS A 20 16.10 6.26 3.94
N GLU A 21 15.14 7.11 3.57
CA GLU A 21 14.13 7.60 4.50
C GLU A 21 12.90 6.71 4.50
N LEU A 22 12.42 6.40 5.71
CA LEU A 22 11.17 5.67 5.93
C LEU A 22 10.16 6.60 6.58
N THR A 23 8.97 6.63 6.02
CA THR A 23 7.85 7.38 6.61
C THR A 23 6.72 6.40 6.90
N PHE A 24 6.16 6.47 8.10
CA PHE A 24 5.13 5.54 8.57
C PHE A 24 3.81 6.26 8.72
N TYR A 25 2.73 5.61 8.30
CA TYR A 25 1.37 6.11 8.41
C TYR A 25 0.47 5.01 8.95
N THR A 26 -0.59 5.38 9.64
CA THR A 26 -1.61 4.46 10.11
C THR A 26 -2.98 5.02 9.76
N PHE A 27 -3.82 4.19 9.18
CA PHE A 27 -5.19 4.55 8.79
C PHE A 27 -6.18 3.56 9.39
N SER A 28 -7.39 4.01 9.65
CA SER A 28 -8.47 3.09 9.98
C SER A 28 -8.73 2.16 8.80
N SER A 29 -8.85 0.87 9.07
CA SER A 29 -9.04 -0.11 8.01
C SER A 29 -10.40 0.02 7.36
N LYS A 30 -10.42 -0.10 6.03
CA LYS A 30 -11.60 -0.21 5.20
C LYS A 30 -11.50 -1.51 4.41
N LYS A 31 -12.46 -1.76 3.54
CA LYS A 31 -12.42 -2.95 2.68
C LYS A 31 -11.10 -2.98 1.90
N VAL A 32 -10.46 -4.15 1.87
CA VAL A 32 -9.18 -4.34 1.16
C VAL A 32 -9.47 -4.43 -0.33
N GLU A 33 -9.28 -3.31 -1.02
CA GLU A 33 -9.52 -3.18 -2.45
C GLU A 33 -8.67 -2.03 -3.01
N MET A 34 -8.57 -1.95 -4.32
CA MET A 34 -7.74 -0.94 -4.97
C MET A 34 -8.19 0.49 -4.62
N ALA A 35 -9.50 0.70 -4.46
CA ALA A 35 -10.02 2.02 -4.09
C ALA A 35 -9.44 2.51 -2.77
N PHE A 36 -9.24 1.62 -1.80
CA PHE A 36 -8.66 1.97 -0.50
C PHE A 36 -7.19 2.36 -0.66
N ILE A 37 -6.43 1.60 -1.46
CA ILE A 37 -5.04 1.94 -1.77
C ILE A 37 -4.94 3.33 -2.39
N LEU A 38 -5.78 3.61 -3.39
CA LEU A 38 -5.79 4.91 -4.06
C LEU A 38 -6.17 6.04 -3.11
N GLU A 39 -7.12 5.80 -2.21
CA GLU A 39 -7.51 6.77 -1.19
C GLU A 39 -6.33 7.10 -0.27
N ILE A 40 -5.59 6.09 0.19
CA ILE A 40 -4.43 6.29 1.04
C ILE A 40 -3.36 7.10 0.30
N LEU A 41 -3.07 6.75 -0.95
CA LEU A 41 -2.08 7.49 -1.75
C LEU A 41 -2.48 8.96 -1.89
N SER A 42 -3.76 9.23 -2.07
CA SER A 42 -4.28 10.60 -2.12
C SER A 42 -4.09 11.33 -0.79
N GLU A 43 -4.40 10.67 0.31
CA GLU A 43 -4.26 11.26 1.65
C GLU A 43 -2.82 11.65 1.98
N ILE A 44 -1.85 10.85 1.56
CA ILE A 44 -0.44 11.14 1.82
C ILE A 44 0.20 11.96 0.70
N ASN A 45 -0.58 12.41 -0.28
CA ASN A 45 -0.11 13.19 -1.43
C ASN A 45 1.00 12.50 -2.23
N LEU A 46 0.91 11.21 -2.40
CA LEU A 46 1.90 10.45 -3.14
C LEU A 46 1.41 10.20 -4.56
N ASP A 47 2.14 10.75 -5.53
CA ASP A 47 1.85 10.53 -6.94
C ASP A 47 2.25 9.10 -7.33
N ILE A 48 1.31 8.37 -7.92
CA ILE A 48 1.52 7.00 -8.36
C ILE A 48 2.73 6.88 -9.31
N LYS A 49 3.01 7.92 -10.09
CA LYS A 49 4.14 7.92 -11.02
C LYS A 49 5.49 7.87 -10.33
N ARG A 50 5.54 8.20 -9.05
CA ARG A 50 6.78 8.15 -8.26
C ARG A 50 7.00 6.81 -7.59
N ILE A 51 6.04 5.90 -7.67
CA ILE A 51 6.10 4.61 -7.00
C ILE A 51 6.77 3.60 -7.92
N SER A 52 7.79 2.92 -7.42
CA SER A 52 8.50 1.86 -8.14
C SER A 52 7.97 0.49 -7.79
N LYS A 53 7.63 0.27 -6.53
CA LYS A 53 7.15 -1.03 -6.03
C LYS A 53 6.06 -0.83 -5.00
N ILE A 54 5.10 -1.75 -5.01
CA ILE A 54 4.06 -1.84 -3.99
C ILE A 54 4.09 -3.25 -3.42
N ALA A 55 4.18 -3.35 -2.09
CA ALA A 55 4.06 -4.62 -1.39
C ALA A 55 2.83 -4.58 -0.50
N VAL A 56 2.11 -5.68 -0.42
CA VAL A 56 0.91 -5.78 0.41
C VAL A 56 0.96 -7.06 1.24
N THR A 57 0.46 -6.98 2.46
CA THR A 57 0.33 -8.12 3.35
C THR A 57 -0.91 -7.94 4.24
N GLY A 58 -1.27 -9.00 4.96
CA GLY A 58 -2.40 -8.98 5.89
C GLY A 58 -3.74 -9.16 5.20
N GLY A 59 -4.78 -9.28 6.00
CA GLY A 59 -6.19 -9.36 5.61
C GLY A 59 -6.45 -10.13 4.34
N LYS A 60 -7.20 -9.54 3.42
CA LYS A 60 -7.53 -10.11 2.11
C LYS A 60 -6.64 -9.56 1.01
N SER A 61 -5.38 -9.23 1.34
CA SER A 61 -4.45 -8.64 0.37
C SER A 61 -4.21 -9.55 -0.84
N SER A 62 -4.33 -10.88 -0.66
CA SER A 62 -4.19 -11.83 -1.77
C SER A 62 -5.26 -11.68 -2.84
N ASP A 63 -6.39 -11.06 -2.52
CA ASP A 63 -7.50 -10.84 -3.46
C ASP A 63 -7.33 -9.56 -4.28
N LEU A 64 -6.33 -8.75 -3.97
CA LEU A 64 -6.04 -7.53 -4.74
C LEU A 64 -5.55 -7.87 -6.14
N GLN A 65 -5.68 -6.91 -7.03
CA GLN A 65 -5.11 -7.01 -8.38
C GLN A 65 -3.59 -7.22 -8.30
N ASP A 66 -3.01 -7.75 -9.37
CA ASP A 66 -1.57 -8.03 -9.41
C ASP A 66 -0.74 -6.81 -9.82
N ALA A 67 -1.38 -5.77 -10.25
CA ALA A 67 -0.69 -4.55 -10.69
C ALA A 67 -1.59 -3.33 -10.55
N LEU A 68 -0.96 -2.18 -10.34
CA LEU A 68 -1.58 -0.86 -10.41
C LEU A 68 -0.82 -0.08 -11.48
N ASP A 69 -1.49 0.20 -12.62
CA ASP A 69 -0.84 0.71 -13.82
C ASP A 69 0.33 -0.23 -14.18
N ASP A 70 1.55 0.30 -14.32
CA ASP A 70 2.73 -0.48 -14.64
C ASP A 70 3.45 -1.01 -13.40
N ILE A 71 2.90 -0.78 -12.21
CA ILE A 71 3.53 -1.17 -10.95
C ILE A 71 3.02 -2.54 -10.52
N VAL A 72 3.93 -3.50 -10.41
CA VAL A 72 3.58 -4.84 -9.91
C VAL A 72 3.29 -4.75 -8.42
N ILE A 73 2.19 -5.38 -7.99
CA ILE A 73 1.84 -5.50 -6.58
C ILE A 73 2.39 -6.82 -6.06
N ILE A 74 3.33 -6.74 -5.15
CA ILE A 74 3.97 -7.90 -4.54
C ILE A 74 3.15 -8.30 -3.31
N LYS A 75 2.60 -9.50 -3.34
CA LYS A 75 1.80 -10.02 -2.22
C LYS A 75 2.68 -10.86 -1.33
N VAL A 76 2.79 -10.45 -0.07
CA VAL A 76 3.66 -11.11 0.91
C VAL A 76 2.78 -11.87 1.89
N ASN A 77 3.03 -13.17 2.00
CA ASN A 77 2.35 -14.02 2.98
C ASN A 77 2.99 -13.83 4.35
N GLU A 78 2.14 -13.77 5.36
CA GLU A 78 2.59 -13.73 6.73
C GLU A 78 2.92 -15.13 7.27
#